data_64a4d0301c0bdf2e132f83b69af3556d
#
_entry.id   64a4d0301c0bdf2e132f83b69af3556d
#
_cell.length_a   1.000
_cell.length_b   1.000
_cell.length_c   1.000
_cell.angle_alpha   90.00
_cell.angle_beta   90.00
_cell.angle_gamma   90.00
#
_symmetry.space_group_name_H-M   'P 1'
#
loop_
_entity.id
_entity.type
_entity.pdbx_description
1 polymer ?
#
loop_
_entity_poly.entity_id
_entity_poly.type
_entity_poly.pdbx_seq_one_letter_code
_entity_poly.pdbx_strand_id
1 'polypeptide(L)'
;PYTTLFRSRLSQGAQGLVMAALTVITMTGQVTIELLILFAFLQGIFNAFAVPAHFAMMPKLVERKDISAIMALQSACAQSARFLGPAIAGGFLVTLGAGAAFAFNAVTFFIYVLALAFVRIDHTPAGRGKRRSLLADTAEGFAYSWNQPSIRLLMIIAVCVALLLRPVI
;
A
#
# COMPACT_ATOMS: atom_id res chain seq x y z
N PRO A 1 -17.15 -0.39 -11.52
CA PRO A 1 -16.78 0.88 -10.86
C PRO A 1 -16.86 0.77 -9.35
N TYR A 2 -17.97 0.22 -8.78
CA TYR A 2 -18.11 -0.02 -7.33
C TYR A 2 -17.04 -0.97 -6.76
N THR A 3 -16.49 -1.85 -7.59
CA THR A 3 -15.56 -2.89 -7.16
C THR A 3 -14.19 -2.34 -6.69
N THR A 4 -13.68 -1.25 -7.25
CA THR A 4 -12.37 -0.71 -6.84
C THR A 4 -12.44 -0.01 -5.50
N LEU A 5 -13.45 0.85 -5.27
CA LEU A 5 -13.68 1.49 -3.97
C LEU A 5 -14.02 0.45 -2.89
N PHE A 6 -14.91 -0.50 -3.23
CA PHE A 6 -15.27 -1.58 -2.31
C PHE A 6 -14.05 -2.42 -1.93
N ARG A 7 -13.22 -2.81 -2.91
CA ARG A 7 -11.97 -3.56 -2.66
C ARG A 7 -11.01 -2.77 -1.80
N SER A 8 -10.84 -1.46 -2.07
CA SER A 8 -9.97 -0.61 -1.26
C SER A 8 -10.48 -0.49 0.18
N ARG A 9 -11.77 -0.24 0.38
CA ARG A 9 -12.39 -0.18 1.72
C ARG A 9 -12.28 -1.50 2.45
N LEU A 10 -12.54 -2.62 1.77
CA LEU A 10 -12.45 -3.95 2.36
C LEU A 10 -11.02 -4.31 2.76
N SER A 11 -10.03 -4.05 1.88
CA SER A 11 -8.62 -4.31 2.19
C SER A 11 -8.11 -3.46 3.35
N GLN A 12 -8.45 -2.18 3.37
CA GLN A 12 -8.04 -1.26 4.44
C GLN A 12 -8.76 -1.57 5.76
N GLY A 13 -10.04 -1.91 5.70
CA GLY A 13 -10.80 -2.36 6.87
C GLY A 13 -10.23 -3.64 7.48
N ALA A 14 -9.89 -4.62 6.63
CA ALA A 14 -9.24 -5.85 7.05
C ALA A 14 -7.87 -5.58 7.71
N GLN A 15 -7.06 -4.70 7.13
CA GLN A 15 -5.79 -4.28 7.73
C GLN A 15 -5.99 -3.61 9.09
N GLY A 16 -7.00 -2.75 9.22
CA GLY A 16 -7.36 -2.12 10.49
C GLY A 16 -7.78 -3.14 11.55
N LEU A 17 -8.58 -4.15 11.17
CA LEU A 17 -8.98 -5.24 12.08
C LEU A 17 -7.79 -6.10 12.51
N VAL A 18 -6.89 -6.42 11.60
CA VAL A 18 -5.66 -7.16 11.89
C VAL A 18 -4.80 -6.38 12.90
N MET A 19 -4.65 -5.07 12.71
CA MET A 19 -3.91 -4.22 13.67
C MET A 19 -4.63 -4.07 15.01
N ALA A 20 -5.95 -3.96 15.02
CA ALA A 20 -6.73 -3.91 16.25
C ALA A 20 -6.60 -5.23 17.04
N ALA A 21 -6.66 -6.38 16.37
CA ALA A 21 -6.44 -7.68 17.00
C ALA A 21 -5.03 -7.80 17.59
N LEU A 22 -4.01 -7.38 16.84
CA LEU A 22 -2.63 -7.37 17.32
C LEU A 22 -2.46 -6.42 18.52
N THR A 23 -3.15 -5.28 18.54
CA THR A 23 -3.17 -4.36 19.69
C THR A 23 -3.70 -5.07 20.94
N VAL A 24 -4.85 -5.74 20.85
CA VAL A 24 -5.45 -6.44 21.99
C VAL A 24 -4.52 -7.55 22.50
N ILE A 25 -3.97 -8.36 21.62
CA ILE A 25 -3.05 -9.46 21.98
C ILE A 25 -1.79 -8.90 22.64
N THR A 26 -1.26 -7.78 22.15
CA THR A 26 -0.06 -7.15 22.75
C THR A 26 -0.37 -6.56 24.12
N MET A 27 -1.53 -5.90 24.28
CA MET A 27 -1.93 -5.31 25.57
C MET A 27 -2.26 -6.36 26.62
N THR A 28 -2.73 -7.54 26.22
CA THR A 28 -2.97 -8.68 27.13
C THR A 28 -1.72 -9.47 27.48
N GLY A 29 -0.56 -9.11 26.90
CA GLY A 29 0.70 -9.79 27.15
C GLY A 29 0.82 -11.17 26.49
N GLN A 30 -0.09 -11.52 25.59
CA GLN A 30 -0.14 -12.82 24.91
C GLN A 30 0.57 -12.81 23.56
N VAL A 31 1.34 -11.77 23.27
CA VAL A 31 2.06 -11.66 21.99
C VAL A 31 3.22 -12.66 21.95
N THR A 32 3.27 -13.48 20.90
CA THR A 32 4.36 -14.38 20.59
C THR A 32 4.99 -14.03 19.25
N ILE A 33 6.20 -14.51 19.00
CA ILE A 33 6.89 -14.26 17.74
C ILE A 33 6.12 -14.86 16.56
N GLU A 34 5.53 -16.04 16.75
CA GLU A 34 4.73 -16.72 15.73
C GLU A 34 3.49 -15.89 15.35
N LEU A 35 2.83 -15.30 16.36
CA LEU A 35 1.69 -14.39 16.11
C LEU A 35 2.13 -13.14 15.35
N LEU A 36 3.26 -12.54 15.72
CA LEU A 36 3.79 -11.38 15.01
C LEU A 36 4.07 -11.71 13.54
N ILE A 37 4.68 -12.86 13.25
CA ILE A 37 4.94 -13.32 11.89
C ILE A 37 3.64 -13.55 11.14
N LEU A 38 2.65 -14.19 11.76
CA LEU A 38 1.33 -14.44 11.17
C LEU A 38 0.63 -13.12 10.81
N PHE A 39 0.60 -12.15 11.74
CA PHE A 39 -0.03 -10.86 11.52
C PHE A 39 0.72 -10.03 10.46
N ALA A 40 2.06 -10.08 10.43
CA ALA A 40 2.86 -9.45 9.38
C ALA A 40 2.58 -10.07 8.01
N PHE A 41 2.42 -11.38 7.93
CA PHE A 41 2.06 -12.08 6.69
C PHE A 41 0.66 -11.67 6.19
N LEU A 42 -0.32 -11.64 7.09
CA LEU A 42 -1.68 -11.17 6.76
C LEU A 42 -1.67 -9.71 6.26
N GLN A 43 -0.94 -8.83 6.93
CA GLN A 43 -0.77 -7.44 6.49
C GLN A 43 -0.13 -7.37 5.09
N GLY A 44 0.88 -8.19 4.82
CA GLY A 44 1.51 -8.28 3.51
C GLY A 44 0.53 -8.66 2.41
N ILE A 45 -0.33 -9.67 2.65
CA ILE A 45 -1.38 -10.08 1.71
C ILE A 45 -2.35 -8.93 1.43
N PHE A 46 -2.91 -8.30 2.47
CA PHE A 46 -3.86 -7.21 2.28
C PHE A 46 -3.23 -6.00 1.60
N ASN A 47 -1.97 -5.69 1.92
CA ASN A 47 -1.21 -4.62 1.28
C ASN A 47 -0.98 -4.87 -0.21
N ALA A 48 -0.70 -6.12 -0.60
CA ALA A 48 -0.54 -6.50 -2.01
C ALA A 48 -1.79 -6.21 -2.85
N PHE A 49 -2.99 -6.28 -2.25
CA PHE A 49 -4.24 -5.89 -2.89
C PHE A 49 -4.55 -4.39 -2.80
N ALA A 50 -4.15 -3.74 -1.70
CA ALA A 50 -4.44 -2.34 -1.44
C ALA A 50 -3.63 -1.40 -2.35
N VAL A 51 -2.34 -1.67 -2.55
CA VAL A 51 -1.43 -0.82 -3.32
C VAL A 51 -1.89 -0.61 -4.77
N PRO A 52 -2.14 -1.65 -5.58
CA PRO A 52 -2.61 -1.44 -6.95
C PRO A 52 -4.00 -0.78 -7.00
N ALA A 53 -4.88 -1.05 -6.04
CA ALA A 53 -6.18 -0.40 -5.97
C ALA A 53 -6.04 1.10 -5.71
N HIS A 54 -5.12 1.50 -4.83
CA HIS A 54 -4.81 2.89 -4.53
C HIS A 54 -4.28 3.65 -5.77
N PHE A 55 -3.28 3.10 -6.46
CA PHE A 55 -2.75 3.69 -7.69
C PHE A 55 -3.78 3.78 -8.83
N ALA A 56 -4.65 2.78 -8.96
CA ALA A 56 -5.72 2.80 -9.96
C ALA A 56 -6.82 3.83 -9.67
N MET A 57 -6.94 4.28 -8.42
CA MET A 57 -7.93 5.27 -8.00
C MET A 57 -7.46 6.71 -8.24
N MET A 58 -6.16 6.98 -8.08
CA MET A 58 -5.58 8.33 -8.16
C MET A 58 -5.95 9.10 -9.45
N PRO A 59 -5.79 8.54 -10.66
CA PRO A 59 -6.13 9.25 -11.90
C PRO A 59 -7.63 9.54 -12.08
N LYS A 60 -8.49 8.90 -11.26
CA LYS A 60 -9.94 9.08 -11.30
C LYS A 60 -10.44 10.20 -10.37
N LEU A 61 -9.57 10.71 -9.51
CA LEU A 61 -9.88 11.76 -8.54
C LEU A 61 -9.57 13.15 -9.06
N VAL A 62 -8.81 13.26 -10.15
CA VAL A 62 -8.34 14.53 -10.71
C VAL A 62 -8.54 14.60 -12.21
N GLU A 63 -8.53 15.81 -12.76
CA GLU A 63 -8.52 16.01 -14.20
C GLU A 63 -7.21 15.51 -14.82
N ARG A 64 -7.24 15.18 -16.12
CA ARG A 64 -6.05 14.65 -16.82
C ARG A 64 -4.84 15.57 -16.75
N LYS A 65 -5.03 16.88 -16.70
CA LYS A 65 -3.95 17.87 -16.59
C LYS A 65 -3.23 17.81 -15.24
N ASP A 66 -3.91 17.35 -14.17
CA ASP A 66 -3.40 17.36 -12.79
C ASP A 66 -2.84 16.00 -12.36
N ILE A 67 -2.87 14.98 -13.25
CA ILE A 67 -2.37 13.62 -12.92
C ILE A 67 -0.91 13.64 -12.49
N SER A 68 -0.05 14.40 -13.18
CA SER A 68 1.36 14.50 -12.81
C SER A 68 1.55 15.16 -11.45
N ALA A 69 0.76 16.18 -11.15
CA ALA A 69 0.82 16.89 -9.87
C ALA A 69 0.41 16.00 -8.70
N ILE A 70 -0.69 15.23 -8.83
CA ILE A 70 -1.12 14.31 -7.76
C ILE A 70 -0.14 13.16 -7.55
N MET A 71 0.49 12.64 -8.63
CA MET A 71 1.53 11.62 -8.51
C MET A 71 2.79 12.15 -7.83
N ALA A 72 3.19 13.38 -8.13
CA ALA A 72 4.31 14.04 -7.45
C ALA A 72 4.00 14.26 -5.95
N LEU A 73 2.80 14.76 -5.63
CA LEU A 73 2.36 14.97 -4.26
C LEU A 73 2.32 13.65 -3.48
N GLN A 74 1.77 12.59 -4.06
CA GLN A 74 1.75 11.27 -3.44
C GLN A 74 3.16 10.75 -3.17
N SER A 75 4.08 10.92 -4.13
CA SER A 75 5.48 10.51 -3.96
C SER A 75 6.15 11.30 -2.84
N ALA A 76 5.93 12.60 -2.78
CA ALA A 76 6.45 13.45 -1.71
C ALA A 76 5.91 13.02 -0.34
N CYS A 77 4.60 12.80 -0.22
CA CYS A 77 3.98 12.30 1.02
C CYS A 77 4.55 10.92 1.42
N ALA A 78 4.70 10.00 0.47
CA ALA A 78 5.25 8.67 0.74
C ALA A 78 6.71 8.72 1.21
N GLN A 79 7.53 9.59 0.61
CA GLN A 79 8.92 9.76 1.03
C GLN A 79 9.03 10.44 2.40
N SER A 80 8.21 11.46 2.65
CA SER A 80 8.14 12.11 3.96
C SER A 80 7.72 11.10 5.05
N ALA A 81 6.71 10.26 4.77
CA ALA A 81 6.27 9.23 5.70
C ALA A 81 7.36 8.16 5.95
N ARG A 82 8.13 7.78 4.94
CA ARG A 82 9.26 6.84 5.10
C ARG A 82 10.38 7.42 5.95
N PHE A 83 10.61 8.73 5.85
CA PHE A 83 11.65 9.40 6.63
C PHE A 83 11.20 9.65 8.08
N LEU A 84 9.99 10.18 8.27
CA LEU A 84 9.47 10.53 9.59
C LEU A 84 8.89 9.32 10.35
N GLY A 85 8.39 8.32 9.62
CA GLY A 85 7.71 7.15 10.19
C GLY A 85 8.52 6.41 11.26
N PRO A 86 9.77 6.02 10.98
CA PRO A 86 10.60 5.33 11.98
C PRO A 86 10.87 6.15 13.24
N ALA A 87 11.07 7.47 13.11
CA ALA A 87 11.28 8.35 14.25
C ALA A 87 10.02 8.45 15.13
N ILE A 88 8.86 8.63 14.51
CA ILE A 88 7.57 8.68 15.21
C ILE A 88 7.28 7.32 15.86
N ALA A 89 7.43 6.21 15.11
CA ALA A 89 7.19 4.86 15.62
C ALA A 89 8.14 4.51 16.77
N GLY A 90 9.42 4.87 16.67
CA GLY A 90 10.39 4.70 17.73
C GLY A 90 10.03 5.50 18.99
N GLY A 91 9.60 6.74 18.83
CA GLY A 91 9.09 7.55 19.93
C GLY A 91 7.89 6.91 20.64
N PHE A 92 6.90 6.44 19.89
CA PHE A 92 5.75 5.71 20.45
C PHE A 92 6.18 4.43 21.17
N LEU A 93 7.08 3.67 20.57
CA LEU A 93 7.55 2.41 21.14
C LEU A 93 8.24 2.61 22.50
N VAL A 94 9.09 3.63 22.61
CA VAL A 94 9.85 3.93 23.83
C VAL A 94 8.97 4.52 24.92
N THR A 95 8.03 5.39 24.58
CA THR A 95 7.23 6.15 25.57
C THR A 95 5.95 5.43 25.99
N LEU A 96 5.26 4.80 25.05
CA LEU A 96 3.91 4.24 25.23
C LEU A 96 3.86 2.72 25.02
N GLY A 97 4.96 2.12 24.55
CA GLY A 97 5.06 0.68 24.28
C GLY A 97 4.44 0.24 22.95
N ALA A 98 4.66 -1.03 22.60
CA ALA A 98 4.25 -1.62 21.32
C ALA A 98 2.71 -1.64 21.14
N GLY A 99 1.97 -1.91 22.20
CA GLY A 99 0.51 -1.93 22.16
C GLY A 99 -0.09 -0.60 21.71
N ALA A 100 0.42 0.52 22.23
CA ALA A 100 -0.02 1.85 21.82
C ALA A 100 0.37 2.17 20.37
N ALA A 101 1.53 1.73 19.90
CA ALA A 101 1.95 1.90 18.51
C ALA A 101 1.02 1.13 17.56
N PHE A 102 0.62 -0.10 17.88
CA PHE A 102 -0.34 -0.87 17.09
C PHE A 102 -1.74 -0.26 17.16
N ALA A 103 -2.17 0.24 18.32
CA ALA A 103 -3.45 0.94 18.46
C ALA A 103 -3.51 2.19 17.58
N PHE A 104 -2.47 3.01 17.59
CA PHE A 104 -2.36 4.19 16.74
C PHE A 104 -2.45 3.81 15.26
N ASN A 105 -1.76 2.75 14.86
CA ASN A 105 -1.82 2.25 13.48
C ASN A 105 -3.23 1.76 13.10
N ALA A 106 -3.91 1.01 13.99
CA ALA A 106 -5.30 0.58 13.78
C ALA A 106 -6.23 1.79 13.57
N VAL A 107 -6.12 2.81 14.41
CA VAL A 107 -6.92 4.04 14.30
C VAL A 107 -6.68 4.73 12.96
N THR A 108 -5.45 4.83 12.49
CA THR A 108 -5.16 5.44 11.18
C THR A 108 -5.79 4.68 10.01
N PHE A 109 -5.87 3.34 10.05
CA PHE A 109 -6.61 2.56 9.06
C PHE A 109 -8.11 2.86 9.08
N PHE A 110 -8.72 2.97 10.25
CA PHE A 110 -10.14 3.31 10.37
C PHE A 110 -10.44 4.72 9.89
N ILE A 111 -9.58 5.71 10.21
CA ILE A 111 -9.68 7.07 9.68
C ILE A 111 -9.58 7.07 8.16
N TYR A 112 -8.66 6.28 7.59
CA TYR A 112 -8.53 6.15 6.14
C TYR A 112 -9.79 5.55 5.49
N VAL A 113 -10.35 4.49 6.07
CA VAL A 113 -11.62 3.90 5.60
C VAL A 113 -12.76 4.90 5.67
N LEU A 114 -12.84 5.67 6.75
CA LEU A 114 -13.83 6.73 6.91
C LEU A 114 -13.65 7.82 5.87
N ALA A 115 -12.41 8.29 5.64
CA ALA A 115 -12.11 9.26 4.59
C ALA A 115 -12.54 8.75 3.21
N LEU A 116 -12.26 7.48 2.89
CA LEU A 116 -12.74 6.84 1.65
C LEU A 116 -14.27 6.77 1.56
N ALA A 117 -14.98 6.77 2.68
CA ALA A 117 -16.44 6.78 2.66
C ALA A 117 -17.01 8.11 2.15
N PHE A 118 -16.31 9.20 2.38
CA PHE A 118 -16.69 10.54 1.91
C PHE A 118 -16.24 10.83 0.47
N VAL A 119 -15.30 10.05 -0.08
CA VAL A 119 -14.84 10.22 -1.46
C VAL A 119 -15.94 9.76 -2.42
N ARG A 120 -16.50 10.70 -3.19
CA ARG A 120 -17.39 10.46 -4.31
C ARG A 120 -16.56 10.47 -5.58
N ILE A 121 -16.49 9.34 -6.26
CA ILE A 121 -15.87 9.26 -7.59
C ILE A 121 -16.98 9.40 -8.60
N ASP A 122 -16.96 10.49 -9.37
CA ASP A 122 -17.86 10.66 -10.51
C ASP A 122 -17.56 9.60 -11.56
N HIS A 123 -18.59 8.91 -11.96
CA HIS A 123 -18.53 7.76 -12.83
C HIS A 123 -18.42 8.18 -14.29
N THR A 124 -17.23 8.53 -14.74
CA THR A 124 -16.97 8.45 -16.17
C THR A 124 -16.67 6.97 -16.50
N PRO A 125 -17.45 6.31 -17.35
CA PRO A 125 -17.16 4.95 -17.76
C PRO A 125 -15.84 4.97 -18.51
N ALA A 126 -14.77 4.55 -17.88
CA ALA A 126 -13.55 4.19 -18.61
C ALA A 126 -13.96 3.07 -19.57
N GLY A 127 -13.74 3.30 -20.88
CA GLY A 127 -14.15 2.39 -21.93
C GLY A 127 -13.84 0.95 -21.57
N ARG A 128 -14.76 0.06 -21.90
CA ARG A 128 -14.62 -1.39 -21.78
C ARG A 128 -13.44 -1.89 -22.64
N GLY A 129 -12.21 -1.69 -22.14
CA GLY A 129 -11.09 -2.46 -22.61
C GLY A 129 -11.39 -3.93 -22.30
N LYS A 130 -11.26 -4.81 -23.29
CA LYS A 130 -11.42 -6.25 -23.14
C LYS A 130 -10.69 -6.69 -21.86
N ARG A 131 -11.37 -7.46 -20.99
CA ARG A 131 -10.77 -8.13 -19.84
C ARG A 131 -9.72 -9.11 -20.35
N ARG A 132 -8.50 -8.64 -20.58
CA ARG A 132 -7.34 -9.53 -20.72
C ARG A 132 -6.97 -10.07 -19.35
N SER A 133 -6.48 -11.28 -19.30
CA SER A 133 -6.00 -11.88 -18.06
C SER A 133 -4.81 -11.06 -17.55
N LEU A 134 -4.83 -10.66 -16.28
CA LEU A 134 -3.74 -9.92 -15.64
C LEU A 134 -2.38 -10.66 -15.81
N LEU A 135 -2.40 -11.99 -15.81
CA LEU A 135 -1.22 -12.81 -16.03
C LEU A 135 -0.69 -12.68 -17.46
N ALA A 136 -1.59 -12.63 -18.46
CA ALA A 136 -1.19 -12.47 -19.86
C ALA A 136 -0.63 -11.06 -20.11
N ASP A 137 -1.26 -10.02 -19.55
CA ASP A 137 -0.80 -8.63 -19.67
C ASP A 137 0.56 -8.44 -18.97
N THR A 138 0.77 -9.09 -17.82
CA THR A 138 2.05 -9.05 -17.10
C THR A 138 3.15 -9.79 -17.87
N ALA A 139 2.85 -10.95 -18.41
CA ALA A 139 3.80 -11.74 -19.23
C ALA A 139 4.17 -11.01 -20.52
N GLU A 140 3.18 -10.40 -21.20
CA GLU A 140 3.41 -9.60 -22.41
C GLU A 140 4.25 -8.34 -22.10
N GLY A 141 3.96 -7.65 -20.99
CA GLY A 141 4.76 -6.52 -20.53
C GLY A 141 6.20 -6.90 -20.17
N PHE A 142 6.39 -8.04 -19.51
CA PHE A 142 7.72 -8.55 -19.19
C PHE A 142 8.50 -8.96 -20.44
N ALA A 143 7.87 -9.68 -21.36
CA ALA A 143 8.48 -10.08 -22.64
C ALA A 143 8.86 -8.86 -23.50
N TYR A 144 7.99 -7.84 -23.55
CA TYR A 144 8.29 -6.56 -24.21
C TYR A 144 9.51 -5.88 -23.60
N SER A 145 9.52 -5.77 -22.27
CA SER A 145 10.61 -5.11 -21.55
C SER A 145 11.94 -5.84 -21.70
N TRP A 146 11.91 -7.17 -21.76
CA TRP A 146 13.11 -7.99 -21.95
C TRP A 146 13.69 -7.91 -23.36
N ASN A 147 12.84 -7.78 -24.36
CA ASN A 147 13.24 -7.65 -25.77
C ASN A 147 13.78 -6.26 -26.14
N GLN A 148 13.61 -5.24 -25.26
CA GLN A 148 14.08 -3.89 -25.51
C GLN A 148 15.39 -3.64 -24.73
N PRO A 149 16.57 -3.50 -25.37
CA PRO A 149 17.87 -3.43 -24.69
C PRO A 149 17.95 -2.34 -23.63
N SER A 150 17.39 -1.16 -23.92
CA SER A 150 17.39 -0.02 -22.99
C SER A 150 16.56 -0.27 -21.74
N ILE A 151 15.37 -0.89 -21.88
CA ILE A 151 14.48 -1.21 -20.78
C ILE A 151 15.07 -2.35 -19.94
N ARG A 152 15.65 -3.37 -20.60
CA ARG A 152 16.32 -4.49 -19.93
C ARG A 152 17.46 -4.01 -19.04
N LEU A 153 18.31 -3.09 -19.55
CA LEU A 153 19.41 -2.53 -18.77
C LEU A 153 18.89 -1.77 -17.54
N LEU A 154 17.86 -0.94 -17.71
CA LEU A 154 17.23 -0.23 -16.60
C LEU A 154 16.62 -1.18 -15.56
N MET A 155 15.98 -2.27 -15.99
CA MET A 155 15.44 -3.29 -15.09
C MET A 155 16.56 -3.99 -14.30
N ILE A 156 17.65 -4.37 -14.96
CA ILE A 156 18.81 -4.99 -14.28
C ILE A 156 19.39 -4.03 -13.24
N ILE A 157 19.63 -2.77 -13.62
CA ILE A 157 20.12 -1.74 -12.69
C ILE A 157 19.15 -1.58 -11.50
N ALA A 158 17.84 -1.48 -11.75
CA ALA A 158 16.83 -1.34 -10.70
C ALA A 158 16.84 -2.52 -9.73
N VAL A 159 16.96 -3.76 -10.24
CA VAL A 159 17.07 -4.98 -9.43
C VAL A 159 18.37 -4.99 -8.63
N CYS A 160 19.50 -4.66 -9.25
CA CYS A 160 20.79 -4.56 -8.55
C CYS A 160 20.75 -3.52 -7.43
N VAL A 161 20.21 -2.33 -7.70
CA VAL A 161 20.05 -1.27 -6.70
C VAL A 161 19.12 -1.72 -5.57
N ALA A 162 18.00 -2.38 -5.89
CA ALA A 162 17.07 -2.89 -4.87
C ALA A 162 17.68 -3.98 -4.00
N LEU A 163 18.49 -4.87 -4.57
CA LEU A 163 19.14 -5.96 -3.83
C LEU A 163 20.35 -5.50 -3.01
N LEU A 164 21.13 -4.53 -3.53
CA LEU A 164 22.37 -4.10 -2.89
C LEU A 164 22.17 -2.97 -1.90
N LEU A 165 21.25 -2.03 -2.16
CA LEU A 165 21.06 -0.84 -1.30
C LEU A 165 19.94 -1.00 -0.27
N ARG A 166 18.90 -1.82 -0.53
CA ARG A 166 17.80 -1.99 0.42
C ARG A 166 18.11 -2.76 1.69
N PRO A 167 19.02 -3.77 1.71
CA PRO A 167 19.37 -4.45 2.96
C PRO A 167 20.26 -3.63 3.90
N VAL A 168 20.77 -2.48 3.46
CA VAL A 168 21.74 -1.64 4.22
C VAL A 168 21.05 -0.46 4.92
N ILE A 169 19.76 -0.26 4.68
CA ILE A 169 18.93 0.78 5.30
C ILE A 169 17.84 0.12 6.14
#